data_027047d2ac496ee5f5d97c613f63c4d2
#
_entry.id   027047d2ac496ee5f5d97c613f63c4d2
#
_cell.length_a   1.000
_cell.length_b   1.000
_cell.length_c   1.000
_cell.angle_alpha   90.00
_cell.angle_beta   90.00
_cell.angle_gamma   90.00
#
_symmetry.space_group_name_H-M   'P 1'
#
loop_
_entity.id
_entity.type
_entity.pdbx_description
1 polymer ?
#
loop_
_entity_poly.entity_id
_entity_poly.type
_entity_poly.pdbx_seq_one_letter_code
_entity_poly.pdbx_strand_id
1 'polypeptide(L)'
;MNGLSQDARAASRNVAFFGDGNMLHRPALEAVAGGFTVAPARLPMKPDQTPPPAYAVIICVGKLLPKDMDTVRQIAGQYPTPPIFVFPTLRSENAAHVAEFPGATQFCAPLDPAALRDEIRWRVNRVVEDSWRTLKPAEEKALRASLQSFDELFGASSRGEPLPVEKVYAACESIQGSLGESNVDRWLGSLRNHHNSTYRHSMFVCGTLAFFAHALGVRGDELRRMTVGGF
;
A
#
# COMPACT_ATOMS: atom_id res chain seq x y z
N MET A 1 13.83 -18.46 -7.80
CA MET A 1 14.23 -17.86 -6.52
C MET A 1 14.56 -16.39 -6.75
N ASN A 2 13.60 -15.53 -6.72
CA ASN A 2 13.87 -14.09 -6.67
C ASN A 2 12.99 -13.51 -5.56
N GLY A 3 13.58 -13.48 -4.35
CA GLY A 3 13.08 -12.57 -3.34
C GLY A 3 13.13 -11.16 -3.93
N LEU A 4 12.09 -10.39 -3.75
CA LEU A 4 12.16 -8.94 -3.92
C LEU A 4 13.49 -8.50 -3.30
N SER A 5 14.31 -7.77 -4.05
CA SER A 5 15.62 -7.32 -3.58
C SER A 5 15.47 -6.63 -2.21
N GLN A 6 16.53 -6.60 -1.41
CA GLN A 6 16.50 -5.86 -0.13
C GLN A 6 16.06 -4.40 -0.34
N ASP A 7 16.36 -3.84 -1.51
CA ASP A 7 15.96 -2.50 -1.92
C ASP A 7 14.44 -2.36 -2.09
N ALA A 8 13.76 -3.37 -2.65
CA ALA A 8 12.29 -3.38 -2.71
C ALA A 8 11.64 -3.53 -1.32
N ARG A 9 12.32 -4.21 -0.38
CA ARG A 9 11.86 -4.32 1.02
C ARG A 9 12.04 -3.01 1.81
N ALA A 10 13.07 -2.23 1.49
CA ALA A 10 13.29 -0.90 2.07
C ALA A 10 12.32 0.13 1.47
N ALA A 11 12.00 0.02 0.18
CA ALA A 11 11.11 0.94 -0.52
C ALA A 11 9.66 0.93 0.01
N SER A 12 9.19 -0.19 0.59
CA SER A 12 7.78 -0.35 1.00
C SER A 12 7.26 0.64 2.02
N ARG A 13 8.15 1.33 2.73
CA ARG A 13 7.79 2.37 3.71
C ARG A 13 8.16 3.76 3.26
N ASN A 14 8.78 3.88 2.10
CA ASN A 14 9.30 5.15 1.63
C ASN A 14 8.33 5.81 0.68
N VAL A 15 8.05 7.08 0.98
CA VAL A 15 7.41 8.02 0.10
C VAL A 15 8.48 8.96 -0.41
N ALA A 16 8.67 9.06 -1.70
CA ALA A 16 9.50 10.08 -2.29
C ALA A 16 8.74 11.42 -2.27
N PHE A 17 9.33 12.44 -1.68
CA PHE A 17 8.72 13.74 -1.55
C PHE A 17 9.56 14.80 -2.24
N PHE A 18 9.06 15.32 -3.36
CA PHE A 18 9.68 16.38 -4.14
C PHE A 18 8.97 17.71 -3.87
N GLY A 19 9.74 18.76 -3.59
CA GLY A 19 9.16 20.05 -3.32
C GLY A 19 10.03 21.23 -3.74
N ASP A 20 9.38 22.34 -4.10
CA ASP A 20 10.00 23.62 -4.43
C ASP A 20 10.17 24.55 -3.22
N GLY A 21 9.78 24.09 -2.03
CA GLY A 21 9.86 24.88 -0.78
C GLY A 21 8.71 25.87 -0.57
N ASN A 22 7.58 25.71 -1.31
CA ASN A 22 6.40 26.55 -1.11
C ASN A 22 5.78 26.39 0.29
N MET A 23 4.76 27.20 0.61
CA MET A 23 4.14 27.27 1.94
C MET A 23 3.52 25.95 2.43
N LEU A 24 3.13 25.05 1.54
CA LEU A 24 2.61 23.73 1.89
C LEU A 24 3.68 22.64 2.01
N HIS A 25 4.94 22.93 1.64
CA HIS A 25 6.01 21.95 1.68
C HIS A 25 6.16 21.31 3.06
N ARG A 26 6.27 22.14 4.10
CA ARG A 26 6.44 21.66 5.47
C ARG A 26 5.18 20.97 6.02
N PRO A 27 3.97 21.54 5.92
CA PRO A 27 2.75 20.85 6.35
C PRO A 27 2.53 19.50 5.64
N ALA A 28 2.76 19.43 4.35
CA ALA A 28 2.63 18.19 3.59
C ALA A 28 3.68 17.16 4.02
N LEU A 29 4.93 17.56 4.18
CA LEU A 29 6.01 16.69 4.64
C LEU A 29 5.73 16.12 6.04
N GLU A 30 5.28 16.97 6.99
CA GLU A 30 4.90 16.54 8.34
C GLU A 30 3.70 15.58 8.33
N ALA A 31 2.70 15.85 7.49
CA ALA A 31 1.55 14.97 7.32
C ALA A 31 1.96 13.56 6.87
N VAL A 32 2.91 13.48 5.94
CA VAL A 32 3.42 12.19 5.41
C VAL A 32 4.33 11.50 6.43
N ALA A 33 5.25 12.24 7.05
CA ALA A 33 6.20 11.70 8.03
C ALA A 33 5.52 11.10 9.27
N GLY A 34 4.30 11.52 9.60
CA GLY A 34 3.49 10.95 10.67
C GLY A 34 3.05 9.49 10.46
N GLY A 35 3.23 8.92 9.26
CA GLY A 35 2.82 7.54 8.95
C GLY A 35 3.75 6.77 8.02
N PHE A 36 4.73 7.44 7.40
CA PHE A 36 5.60 6.85 6.40
C PHE A 36 7.05 7.31 6.59
N THR A 37 7.99 6.49 6.15
CA THR A 37 9.37 6.93 5.97
C THR A 37 9.46 7.76 4.69
N VAL A 38 9.87 9.02 4.83
CA VAL A 38 9.92 9.98 3.73
C VAL A 38 11.35 10.17 3.26
N ALA A 39 11.55 10.15 1.95
CA ALA A 39 12.79 10.52 1.29
C ALA A 39 12.60 11.88 0.61
N PRO A 40 12.98 13.00 1.25
CA PRO A 40 12.79 14.33 0.68
C PRO A 40 13.82 14.61 -0.42
N ALA A 41 13.36 15.26 -1.49
CA ALA A 41 14.18 15.75 -2.59
C ALA A 41 13.71 17.15 -3.00
N ARG A 42 14.57 17.94 -3.61
CA ARG A 42 14.24 19.27 -4.12
C ARG A 42 13.96 19.26 -5.62
N LEU A 43 13.05 20.12 -6.02
CA LEU A 43 12.84 20.49 -7.42
C LEU A 43 13.47 21.86 -7.71
N PRO A 44 14.08 22.06 -8.88
CA PRO A 44 14.37 21.04 -9.89
C PRO A 44 15.47 20.06 -9.43
N MET A 45 15.41 18.82 -9.89
CA MET A 45 16.47 17.85 -9.64
C MET A 45 17.73 18.19 -10.44
N LYS A 46 18.90 17.86 -9.88
CA LYS A 46 20.15 17.91 -10.62
C LYS A 46 20.20 16.77 -11.64
N PRO A 47 20.84 16.94 -12.81
CA PRO A 47 20.88 15.93 -13.84
C PRO A 47 21.52 14.59 -13.44
N ASP A 48 22.40 14.60 -12.45
CA ASP A 48 23.11 13.45 -11.88
C ASP A 48 22.42 12.84 -10.66
N GLN A 49 21.30 13.41 -10.21
CA GLN A 49 20.60 12.96 -9.02
C GLN A 49 19.62 11.83 -9.37
N THR A 50 19.83 10.66 -8.75
CA THR A 50 18.89 9.55 -8.84
C THR A 50 17.76 9.75 -7.83
N PRO A 51 16.49 9.65 -8.27
CA PRO A 51 15.35 9.69 -7.35
C PRO A 51 15.43 8.57 -6.32
N PRO A 52 15.02 8.83 -5.07
CA PRO A 52 15.01 7.82 -4.03
C PRO A 52 14.02 6.70 -4.35
N PRO A 53 14.34 5.43 -4.08
CA PRO A 53 13.40 4.34 -4.27
C PRO A 53 12.21 4.49 -3.33
N ALA A 54 10.98 4.40 -3.88
CA ALA A 54 9.76 4.50 -3.11
C ALA A 54 8.58 3.85 -3.84
N TYR A 55 7.48 3.58 -3.14
CA TYR A 55 6.24 3.08 -3.74
C TYR A 55 5.28 4.20 -4.14
N ALA A 56 5.37 5.34 -3.47
CA ALA A 56 4.55 6.49 -3.79
C ALA A 56 5.41 7.75 -3.95
N VAL A 57 5.00 8.63 -4.83
CA VAL A 57 5.67 9.90 -5.08
C VAL A 57 4.72 11.07 -4.85
N ILE A 58 5.19 12.06 -4.10
CA ILE A 58 4.49 13.32 -3.85
C ILE A 58 5.28 14.44 -4.49
N ILE A 59 4.60 15.29 -5.23
CA ILE A 59 5.14 16.47 -5.89
C ILE A 59 4.44 17.71 -5.32
N CYS A 60 5.11 18.39 -4.39
CA CYS A 60 4.61 19.58 -3.70
C CYS A 60 5.21 20.83 -4.31
N VAL A 61 4.46 21.51 -5.18
CA VAL A 61 4.93 22.68 -5.94
C VAL A 61 3.90 23.80 -5.93
N GLY A 62 4.39 25.05 -6.01
CA GLY A 62 3.52 26.22 -6.07
C GLY A 62 2.74 26.30 -7.39
N LYS A 63 3.40 25.99 -8.48
CA LYS A 63 2.84 25.94 -9.83
C LYS A 63 3.62 24.97 -10.69
N LEU A 64 2.91 24.21 -11.54
CA LEU A 64 3.53 23.45 -12.63
C LEU A 64 3.70 24.37 -13.84
N LEU A 65 4.90 24.46 -14.34
CA LEU A 65 5.21 25.21 -15.56
C LEU A 65 5.51 24.24 -16.69
N PRO A 66 5.21 24.60 -17.95
CA PRO A 66 5.51 23.73 -19.10
C PRO A 66 6.95 23.25 -19.15
N LYS A 67 7.92 24.08 -18.77
CA LYS A 67 9.35 23.75 -18.72
C LYS A 67 9.72 22.67 -17.68
N ASP A 68 8.87 22.49 -16.66
CA ASP A 68 9.12 21.54 -15.56
C ASP A 68 8.47 20.18 -15.86
N MET A 69 7.58 20.12 -16.85
CA MET A 69 6.77 18.93 -17.14
C MET A 69 7.60 17.72 -17.54
N ASP A 70 8.70 17.90 -18.29
CA ASP A 70 9.57 16.79 -18.67
C ASP A 70 10.27 16.20 -17.45
N THR A 71 10.72 17.05 -16.52
CA THR A 71 11.29 16.61 -15.24
C THR A 71 10.26 15.86 -14.40
N VAL A 72 9.03 16.38 -14.32
CA VAL A 72 7.94 15.75 -13.59
C VAL A 72 7.56 14.39 -14.20
N ARG A 73 7.50 14.28 -15.54
CA ARG A 73 7.26 13.00 -16.24
C ARG A 73 8.37 12.00 -15.97
N GLN A 74 9.63 12.45 -16.02
CA GLN A 74 10.78 11.61 -15.72
C GLN A 74 10.74 11.09 -14.27
N ILE A 75 10.43 11.96 -13.32
CA ILE A 75 10.26 11.56 -11.91
C ILE A 75 9.11 10.57 -11.78
N ALA A 76 7.91 10.93 -12.23
CA ALA A 76 6.72 10.09 -12.11
C ALA A 76 6.90 8.70 -12.74
N GLY A 77 7.58 8.61 -13.89
CA GLY A 77 7.85 7.35 -14.58
C GLY A 77 8.78 6.38 -13.86
N GLN A 78 9.43 6.80 -12.76
CA GLN A 78 10.32 5.93 -11.97
C GLN A 78 9.58 5.22 -10.83
N TYR A 79 8.32 5.56 -10.57
CA TYR A 79 7.54 5.02 -9.47
C TYR A 79 6.41 4.12 -9.98
N PRO A 80 6.08 3.06 -9.23
CA PRO A 80 5.04 2.10 -9.64
C PRO A 80 3.62 2.67 -9.51
N THR A 81 3.45 3.80 -8.83
CA THR A 81 2.14 4.46 -8.66
C THR A 81 2.12 5.83 -9.33
N PRO A 82 0.96 6.28 -9.81
CA PRO A 82 0.81 7.66 -10.30
C PRO A 82 1.20 8.69 -9.24
N PRO A 83 1.65 9.89 -9.62
CA PRO A 83 2.06 10.91 -8.66
C PRO A 83 0.86 11.49 -7.88
N ILE A 84 1.15 11.94 -6.65
CA ILE A 84 0.25 12.76 -5.84
C ILE A 84 0.78 14.19 -5.89
N PHE A 85 -0.04 15.11 -6.36
CA PHE A 85 0.32 16.53 -6.40
C PHE A 85 -0.24 17.28 -5.19
N VAL A 86 0.56 18.20 -4.66
CA VAL A 86 0.15 19.10 -3.56
C VAL A 86 0.41 20.54 -3.98
N PHE A 87 -0.64 21.36 -4.02
CA PHE A 87 -0.57 22.76 -4.43
C PHE A 87 -1.05 23.71 -3.32
N PRO A 88 -0.44 24.90 -3.16
CA PRO A 88 -0.96 25.92 -2.24
C PRO A 88 -2.35 26.42 -2.62
N THR A 89 -2.66 26.42 -3.91
CA THR A 89 -3.94 26.91 -4.44
C THR A 89 -4.36 26.06 -5.63
N LEU A 90 -5.65 25.75 -5.70
CA LEU A 90 -6.22 25.10 -6.87
C LEU A 90 -6.23 26.11 -8.05
N ARG A 91 -5.55 25.75 -9.12
CA ARG A 91 -5.51 26.51 -10.36
C ARG A 91 -5.87 25.60 -11.52
N SER A 92 -6.67 26.12 -12.47
CA SER A 92 -7.06 25.37 -13.68
C SER A 92 -5.85 24.91 -14.50
N GLU A 93 -4.80 25.73 -14.56
CA GLU A 93 -3.56 25.41 -15.25
C GLU A 93 -2.87 24.17 -14.63
N ASN A 94 -2.81 24.09 -13.29
CA ASN A 94 -2.25 22.93 -12.60
C ASN A 94 -3.10 21.67 -12.85
N ALA A 95 -4.43 21.81 -12.83
CA ALA A 95 -5.33 20.68 -13.09
C ALA A 95 -5.15 20.11 -14.51
N ALA A 96 -4.93 20.97 -15.50
CA ALA A 96 -4.64 20.53 -16.87
C ALA A 96 -3.35 19.70 -16.94
N HIS A 97 -2.29 20.14 -16.25
CA HIS A 97 -1.03 19.39 -16.20
C HIS A 97 -1.14 18.08 -15.39
N VAL A 98 -1.91 18.07 -14.28
CA VAL A 98 -2.17 16.84 -13.53
C VAL A 98 -2.90 15.81 -14.38
N ALA A 99 -3.82 16.23 -15.25
CA ALA A 99 -4.57 15.35 -16.14
C ALA A 99 -3.68 14.60 -17.16
N GLU A 100 -2.45 15.05 -17.37
CA GLU A 100 -1.47 14.34 -18.21
C GLU A 100 -0.95 13.04 -17.54
N PHE A 101 -1.19 12.86 -16.22
CA PHE A 101 -0.77 11.68 -15.47
C PHE A 101 -1.99 10.83 -15.11
N PRO A 102 -2.30 9.76 -15.86
CA PRO A 102 -3.44 8.89 -15.56
C PRO A 102 -3.40 8.35 -14.12
N GLY A 103 -4.50 8.55 -13.39
CA GLY A 103 -4.60 8.12 -11.99
C GLY A 103 -3.90 9.01 -10.97
N ALA A 104 -3.33 10.15 -11.39
CA ALA A 104 -2.81 11.13 -10.44
C ALA A 104 -3.94 11.76 -9.62
N THR A 105 -3.63 12.12 -8.38
CA THR A 105 -4.52 12.88 -7.48
C THR A 105 -3.88 14.21 -7.11
N GLN A 106 -4.72 15.17 -6.74
CA GLN A 106 -4.24 16.47 -6.29
C GLN A 106 -4.88 16.89 -4.97
N PHE A 107 -4.07 17.51 -4.13
CA PHE A 107 -4.47 18.14 -2.87
C PHE A 107 -4.14 19.63 -2.90
N CYS A 108 -4.98 20.43 -2.25
CA CYS A 108 -4.80 21.88 -2.15
C CYS A 108 -4.98 22.34 -0.70
N ALA A 109 -4.59 23.58 -0.41
CA ALA A 109 -4.89 24.19 0.88
C ALA A 109 -6.42 24.50 1.01
N PRO A 110 -7.00 24.30 2.22
CA PRO A 110 -6.37 23.74 3.41
C PRO A 110 -6.10 22.23 3.23
N LEU A 111 -4.86 21.81 3.55
CA LEU A 111 -4.48 20.40 3.40
C LEU A 111 -5.14 19.56 4.49
N ASP A 112 -5.85 18.51 4.11
CA ASP A 112 -6.27 17.45 5.02
C ASP A 112 -5.16 16.39 5.14
N PRO A 113 -4.46 16.32 6.29
CA PRO A 113 -3.39 15.36 6.49
C PRO A 113 -3.87 13.91 6.53
N ALA A 114 -5.12 13.67 6.95
CA ALA A 114 -5.69 12.32 7.00
C ALA A 114 -5.97 11.80 5.59
N ALA A 115 -6.67 12.61 4.78
CA ALA A 115 -6.96 12.27 3.39
C ALA A 115 -5.68 12.04 2.58
N LEU A 116 -4.64 12.85 2.78
CA LEU A 116 -3.35 12.64 2.11
C LEU A 116 -2.71 11.30 2.52
N ARG A 117 -2.71 10.97 3.82
CA ARG A 117 -2.16 9.69 4.30
C ARG A 117 -2.97 8.50 3.79
N ASP A 118 -4.28 8.61 3.71
CA ASP A 118 -5.14 7.53 3.23
C ASP A 118 -4.92 7.26 1.75
N GLU A 119 -4.75 8.31 0.94
CA GLU A 119 -4.37 8.18 -0.48
C GLU A 119 -3.02 7.48 -0.65
N ILE A 120 -2.02 7.83 0.16
CA ILE A 120 -0.72 7.17 0.12
C ILE A 120 -0.85 5.69 0.53
N ARG A 121 -1.58 5.38 1.61
CA ARG A 121 -1.83 3.99 2.03
C ARG A 121 -2.47 3.16 0.93
N TRP A 122 -3.48 3.73 0.30
CA TRP A 122 -4.17 3.06 -0.80
C TRP A 122 -3.19 2.71 -1.93
N ARG A 123 -2.34 3.66 -2.35
CA ARG A 123 -1.35 3.41 -3.40
C ARG A 123 -0.33 2.35 -3.02
N VAL A 124 0.23 2.45 -1.81
CA VAL A 124 1.23 1.48 -1.35
C VAL A 124 0.61 0.09 -1.22
N ASN A 125 -0.60 -0.03 -0.66
CA ASN A 125 -1.29 -1.31 -0.56
C ASN A 125 -1.55 -1.91 -1.94
N ARG A 126 -1.95 -1.10 -2.92
CA ARG A 126 -2.14 -1.53 -4.32
C ARG A 126 -0.88 -2.20 -4.88
N VAL A 127 0.29 -1.60 -4.67
CA VAL A 127 1.57 -2.19 -5.13
C VAL A 127 1.84 -3.53 -4.46
N VAL A 128 1.58 -3.63 -3.15
CA VAL A 128 1.73 -4.89 -2.42
C VAL A 128 0.76 -5.94 -2.95
N GLU A 129 -0.51 -5.61 -3.11
CA GLU A 129 -1.55 -6.51 -3.62
C GLU A 129 -1.31 -6.94 -5.08
N ASP A 130 -0.81 -6.03 -5.92
CA ASP A 130 -0.43 -6.36 -7.29
C ASP A 130 0.76 -7.33 -7.33
N SER A 131 1.67 -7.27 -6.37
CA SER A 131 2.79 -8.22 -6.24
C SER A 131 2.33 -9.66 -5.95
N TRP A 132 1.13 -9.84 -5.37
CA TRP A 132 0.56 -11.16 -5.10
C TRP A 132 0.30 -11.98 -6.37
N ARG A 133 0.12 -11.33 -7.53
CA ARG A 133 0.00 -12.00 -8.84
C ARG A 133 1.21 -12.86 -9.22
N THR A 134 2.34 -12.63 -8.57
CA THR A 134 3.57 -13.42 -8.79
C THR A 134 3.66 -14.66 -7.90
N LEU A 135 2.71 -14.82 -6.98
CA LEU A 135 2.61 -15.96 -6.08
C LEU A 135 1.97 -17.16 -6.79
N LYS A 136 1.99 -18.31 -6.12
CA LYS A 136 1.20 -19.45 -6.59
C LYS A 136 -0.30 -19.12 -6.52
N PRO A 137 -1.12 -19.66 -7.44
CA PRO A 137 -2.55 -19.33 -7.51
C PRO A 137 -3.31 -19.52 -6.19
N ALA A 138 -3.00 -20.58 -5.44
CA ALA A 138 -3.64 -20.83 -4.15
C ALA A 138 -3.26 -19.78 -3.08
N GLU A 139 -2.00 -19.32 -3.08
CA GLU A 139 -1.52 -18.27 -2.18
C GLU A 139 -2.16 -16.92 -2.52
N GLU A 140 -2.16 -16.54 -3.79
CA GLU A 140 -2.83 -15.30 -4.25
C GLU A 140 -4.31 -15.31 -3.88
N LYS A 141 -5.01 -16.41 -4.18
CA LYS A 141 -6.42 -16.56 -3.85
C LYS A 141 -6.68 -16.40 -2.35
N ALA A 142 -5.86 -17.04 -1.51
CA ALA A 142 -5.98 -16.95 -0.05
C ALA A 142 -5.79 -15.52 0.47
N LEU A 143 -4.77 -14.80 -0.01
CA LEU A 143 -4.50 -13.40 0.38
C LEU A 143 -5.64 -12.47 -0.04
N ARG A 144 -6.15 -12.59 -1.27
CA ARG A 144 -7.25 -11.76 -1.78
C ARG A 144 -8.56 -12.05 -1.05
N ALA A 145 -8.89 -13.33 -0.82
CA ALA A 145 -10.09 -13.72 -0.08
C ALA A 145 -10.04 -13.20 1.37
N SER A 146 -8.87 -13.26 1.99
CA SER A 146 -8.67 -12.75 3.35
C SER A 146 -8.81 -11.23 3.42
N LEU A 147 -8.24 -10.49 2.46
CA LEU A 147 -8.36 -9.03 2.41
C LEU A 147 -9.82 -8.61 2.21
N GLN A 148 -10.51 -9.22 1.25
CA GLN A 148 -11.92 -8.94 1.00
C GLN A 148 -12.79 -9.22 2.23
N SER A 149 -12.59 -10.38 2.87
CA SER A 149 -13.34 -10.76 4.07
C SER A 149 -13.09 -9.78 5.22
N PHE A 150 -11.84 -9.33 5.38
CA PHE A 150 -11.47 -8.35 6.40
C PHE A 150 -12.15 -6.99 6.16
N ASP A 151 -12.11 -6.48 4.92
CA ASP A 151 -12.72 -5.19 4.58
C ASP A 151 -14.25 -5.22 4.77
N GLU A 152 -14.90 -6.33 4.41
CA GLU A 152 -16.35 -6.50 4.61
C GLU A 152 -16.72 -6.63 6.09
N LEU A 153 -15.90 -7.33 6.89
CA LEU A 153 -16.12 -7.48 8.34
C LEU A 153 -16.02 -6.11 9.04
N PHE A 154 -14.96 -5.33 8.72
CA PHE A 154 -14.80 -3.99 9.28
C PHE A 154 -15.87 -3.03 8.78
N GLY A 155 -16.25 -3.13 7.50
CA GLY A 155 -17.34 -2.34 6.93
C GLY A 155 -18.68 -2.63 7.62
N ALA A 156 -19.03 -3.89 7.82
CA ALA A 156 -20.23 -4.28 8.54
C ALA A 156 -20.21 -3.80 10.01
N SER A 157 -19.08 -4.02 10.70
CA SER A 157 -18.90 -3.57 12.08
C SER A 157 -19.06 -2.05 12.23
N SER A 158 -18.48 -1.27 11.33
CA SER A 158 -18.57 0.20 11.39
C SER A 158 -19.98 0.74 11.13
N ARG A 159 -20.82 -0.02 10.42
CA ARG A 159 -22.22 0.31 10.17
C ARG A 159 -23.20 -0.31 11.18
N GLY A 160 -22.69 -1.10 12.16
CA GLY A 160 -23.53 -1.85 13.11
C GLY A 160 -24.35 -2.96 12.45
N GLU A 161 -23.90 -3.48 11.32
CA GLU A 161 -24.55 -4.58 10.59
C GLU A 161 -24.09 -5.95 11.10
N PRO A 162 -24.87 -7.02 10.85
CA PRO A 162 -24.43 -8.39 11.14
C PRO A 162 -23.09 -8.72 10.48
N LEU A 163 -22.19 -9.34 11.22
CA LEU A 163 -20.87 -9.69 10.69
C LEU A 163 -20.98 -10.80 9.63
N PRO A 164 -20.27 -10.69 8.50
CA PRO A 164 -20.30 -11.66 7.40
C PRO A 164 -19.46 -12.91 7.72
N VAL A 165 -19.84 -13.68 8.73
CA VAL A 165 -19.07 -14.81 9.28
C VAL A 165 -18.77 -15.88 8.23
N GLU A 166 -19.67 -16.13 7.30
CA GLU A 166 -19.48 -17.10 6.20
C GLU A 166 -18.31 -16.73 5.28
N LYS A 167 -18.08 -15.43 5.10
CA LYS A 167 -16.92 -14.95 4.31
C LYS A 167 -15.61 -15.16 5.04
N VAL A 168 -15.60 -15.01 6.37
CA VAL A 168 -14.44 -15.36 7.20
C VAL A 168 -14.13 -16.85 7.07
N TYR A 169 -15.14 -17.72 7.14
CA TYR A 169 -14.95 -19.15 6.93
C TYR A 169 -14.39 -19.46 5.53
N ALA A 170 -14.94 -18.87 4.49
CA ALA A 170 -14.43 -19.05 3.13
C ALA A 170 -12.99 -18.57 2.95
N ALA A 171 -12.62 -17.47 3.59
CA ALA A 171 -11.24 -16.98 3.60
C ALA A 171 -10.30 -17.98 4.32
N CYS A 172 -10.70 -18.47 5.49
CA CYS A 172 -9.94 -19.49 6.24
C CYS A 172 -9.75 -20.78 5.45
N GLU A 173 -10.78 -21.24 4.75
CA GLU A 173 -10.69 -22.41 3.84
C GLU A 173 -9.69 -22.16 2.70
N SER A 174 -9.68 -20.95 2.14
CA SER A 174 -8.70 -20.58 1.12
C SER A 174 -7.26 -20.59 1.66
N ILE A 175 -7.04 -20.11 2.91
CA ILE A 175 -5.74 -20.18 3.58
C ILE A 175 -5.33 -21.66 3.74
N GLN A 176 -6.21 -22.51 4.25
CA GLN A 176 -5.95 -23.94 4.43
C GLN A 176 -5.59 -24.62 3.11
N GLY A 177 -6.31 -24.30 2.02
CA GLY A 177 -6.04 -24.81 0.68
C GLY A 177 -4.65 -24.42 0.15
N SER A 178 -4.05 -23.35 0.67
CA SER A 178 -2.72 -22.90 0.28
C SER A 178 -1.57 -23.58 1.05
N LEU A 179 -1.85 -24.23 2.20
CA LEU A 179 -0.82 -24.75 3.12
C LEU A 179 0.10 -25.80 2.49
N GLY A 180 -0.42 -26.61 1.56
CA GLY A 180 0.37 -27.63 0.86
C GLY A 180 1.34 -27.05 -0.18
N GLU A 181 1.12 -25.83 -0.63
CA GLU A 181 1.88 -25.17 -1.69
C GLU A 181 2.77 -24.02 -1.19
N SER A 182 2.48 -23.52 -0.02
CA SER A 182 3.13 -22.38 0.60
C SER A 182 3.96 -22.80 1.84
N ASN A 183 4.67 -21.81 2.38
CA ASN A 183 5.26 -21.90 3.72
C ASN A 183 5.01 -20.58 4.47
N VAL A 184 5.20 -20.64 5.80
CA VAL A 184 4.93 -19.50 6.67
C VAL A 184 5.77 -18.27 6.30
N ASP A 185 7.04 -18.45 5.92
CA ASP A 185 7.92 -17.32 5.57
C ASP A 185 7.42 -16.56 4.34
N ARG A 186 6.94 -17.30 3.33
CA ARG A 186 6.38 -16.69 2.11
C ARG A 186 5.08 -15.97 2.44
N TRP A 187 4.19 -16.59 3.22
CA TRP A 187 2.96 -15.97 3.70
C TRP A 187 3.23 -14.65 4.44
N LEU A 188 4.08 -14.69 5.46
CA LEU A 188 4.45 -13.51 6.23
C LEU A 188 5.14 -12.45 5.35
N GLY A 189 5.99 -12.88 4.42
CA GLY A 189 6.66 -12.02 3.46
C GLY A 189 5.70 -11.25 2.56
N SER A 190 4.63 -11.90 2.12
CA SER A 190 3.60 -11.30 1.25
C SER A 190 2.76 -10.23 1.96
N LEU A 191 2.63 -10.32 3.27
CA LEU A 191 1.85 -9.38 4.10
C LEU A 191 2.71 -8.25 4.68
N ARG A 192 4.02 -8.43 4.75
CA ARG A 192 4.93 -7.59 5.54
C ARG A 192 4.80 -6.09 5.26
N ASN A 193 4.56 -5.74 4.02
CA ASN A 193 4.56 -4.38 3.55
C ASN A 193 3.16 -3.77 3.40
N HIS A 194 2.12 -4.53 3.72
CA HIS A 194 0.76 -4.01 3.70
C HIS A 194 0.54 -3.00 4.84
N HIS A 195 0.02 -1.82 4.52
CA HIS A 195 -0.08 -0.72 5.48
C HIS A 195 -1.28 -0.78 6.42
N ASN A 196 -2.28 -1.62 6.15
CA ASN A 196 -3.31 -1.89 7.13
C ASN A 196 -2.73 -2.78 8.24
N SER A 197 -2.38 -2.18 9.38
CA SER A 197 -1.72 -2.87 10.48
C SER A 197 -2.61 -3.93 11.14
N THR A 198 -3.90 -3.68 11.23
CA THR A 198 -4.87 -4.62 11.82
C THR A 198 -5.03 -5.83 10.92
N TYR A 199 -5.28 -5.63 9.63
CA TYR A 199 -5.31 -6.71 8.64
C TYR A 199 -4.01 -7.54 8.67
N ARG A 200 -2.86 -6.87 8.59
CA ARG A 200 -1.57 -7.54 8.60
C ARG A 200 -1.36 -8.36 9.86
N HIS A 201 -1.70 -7.82 11.04
CA HIS A 201 -1.57 -8.53 12.31
C HIS A 201 -2.48 -9.75 12.35
N SER A 202 -3.77 -9.60 12.05
CA SER A 202 -4.72 -10.72 12.00
C SER A 202 -4.26 -11.81 11.03
N MET A 203 -3.79 -11.43 9.84
CA MET A 203 -3.30 -12.40 8.86
C MET A 203 -1.98 -13.06 9.27
N PHE A 204 -1.12 -12.37 10.02
CA PHE A 204 0.08 -12.99 10.61
C PHE A 204 -0.30 -14.07 11.63
N VAL A 205 -1.24 -13.76 12.53
CA VAL A 205 -1.72 -14.70 13.54
C VAL A 205 -2.43 -15.88 12.88
N CYS A 206 -3.39 -15.60 12.00
CA CYS A 206 -4.17 -16.62 11.28
C CYS A 206 -3.27 -17.57 10.47
N GLY A 207 -2.36 -17.02 9.67
CA GLY A 207 -1.43 -17.83 8.89
C GLY A 207 -0.49 -18.66 9.78
N THR A 208 0.10 -18.03 10.78
CA THR A 208 1.00 -18.77 11.71
C THR A 208 0.29 -19.92 12.39
N LEU A 209 -0.94 -19.70 12.90
CA LEU A 209 -1.74 -20.77 13.51
C LEU A 209 -2.07 -21.88 12.52
N ALA A 210 -2.47 -21.53 11.31
CA ALA A 210 -2.81 -22.49 10.26
C ALA A 210 -1.60 -23.35 9.86
N PHE A 211 -0.45 -22.73 9.57
CA PHE A 211 0.78 -23.44 9.21
C PHE A 211 1.29 -24.31 10.35
N PHE A 212 1.27 -23.80 11.58
CA PHE A 212 1.71 -24.55 12.78
C PHE A 212 0.80 -25.77 13.03
N ALA A 213 -0.51 -25.58 13.05
CA ALA A 213 -1.48 -26.66 13.22
C ALA A 213 -1.33 -27.72 12.13
N HIS A 214 -1.19 -27.28 10.85
CA HIS A 214 -0.95 -28.18 9.74
C HIS A 214 0.34 -29.00 9.91
N ALA A 215 1.42 -28.38 10.36
CA ALA A 215 2.70 -29.06 10.62
C ALA A 215 2.60 -30.10 11.76
N LEU A 216 1.73 -29.86 12.73
CA LEU A 216 1.42 -30.83 13.82
C LEU A 216 0.46 -31.95 13.39
N GLY A 217 0.01 -31.94 12.13
CA GLY A 217 -0.91 -32.96 11.62
C GLY A 217 -2.40 -32.67 11.89
N VAL A 218 -2.74 -31.50 12.44
CA VAL A 218 -4.14 -31.08 12.62
C VAL A 218 -4.82 -30.94 11.27
N ARG A 219 -6.06 -31.42 11.13
CA ARG A 219 -6.81 -31.44 9.87
C ARG A 219 -8.29 -31.15 10.12
N GLY A 220 -9.05 -30.93 9.03
CA GLY A 220 -10.50 -30.81 9.06
C GLY A 220 -11.01 -29.67 9.92
N ASP A 221 -12.07 -29.91 10.67
CA ASP A 221 -12.77 -28.88 11.47
C ASP A 221 -11.92 -28.29 12.58
N GLU A 222 -10.96 -29.04 13.12
CA GLU A 222 -10.07 -28.51 14.16
C GLU A 222 -9.11 -27.48 13.57
N LEU A 223 -8.50 -27.78 12.43
CA LEU A 223 -7.67 -26.82 11.69
C LEU A 223 -8.47 -25.56 11.35
N ARG A 224 -9.73 -25.73 10.90
CA ARG A 224 -10.61 -24.61 10.58
C ARG A 224 -10.86 -23.73 11.81
N ARG A 225 -11.19 -24.30 12.95
CA ARG A 225 -11.41 -23.53 14.19
C ARG A 225 -10.16 -22.75 14.63
N MET A 226 -8.98 -23.35 14.53
CA MET A 226 -7.74 -22.66 14.84
C MET A 226 -7.46 -21.50 13.88
N THR A 227 -7.70 -21.71 12.57
CA THR A 227 -7.50 -20.66 11.56
C THR A 227 -8.45 -19.48 11.79
N VAL A 228 -9.74 -19.76 12.05
CA VAL A 228 -10.75 -18.74 12.35
C VAL A 228 -10.42 -17.96 13.62
N GLY A 229 -9.90 -18.62 14.65
CA GLY A 229 -9.50 -17.96 15.89
C GLY A 229 -8.37 -16.94 15.76
N GLY A 230 -7.63 -16.98 14.65
CA GLY A 230 -6.59 -16.01 14.32
C GLY A 230 -7.07 -14.84 13.45
N PHE A 231 -8.28 -14.93 12.87
CA PHE A 231 -8.85 -13.93 11.98
C PHE A 231 -9.46 -12.76 12.75
#